data_c3c7a11be33d719ff35cc94401c25f93
#
_entry.id   c3c7a11be33d719ff35cc94401c25f93
#
_cell.length_a   1.000
_cell.length_b   1.000
_cell.length_c   1.000
_cell.angle_alpha   90.00
_cell.angle_beta   90.00
_cell.angle_gamma   90.00
#
_symmetry.space_group_name_H-M   'P 1'
#
loop_
_entity.id
_entity.type
_entity.pdbx_description
1 polymer ?
#
loop_
_entity_poly.entity_id
_entity_poly.type
_entity_poly.pdbx_seq_one_letter_code
_entity_poly.pdbx_strand_id
1 'polypeptide(L)'
;DYENGLERYEKRDKDTYLNAYGGRAVPEMNKSHLIENSNQKIVVLREQGFGDDVMYSRYLKPLKDFGYQVSYACPPELKEFFKLFPDLDDIEVTNRIPNGVFRYRTFLLSLPWLTWNIVKGKITKPLKIDLNRLDEKKLEIPNKLKKLKKSKKLKIGLAWSHRASHLFNFRHQTVHFAPIQAACPL
;
A
#
# COMPACT_ATOMS: atom_id res chain seq x y z
N ASP A 1 -23.41 3.18 -6.89
CA ASP A 1 -22.84 1.95 -7.42
C ASP A 1 -21.31 2.01 -7.35
N TYR A 2 -20.71 1.09 -6.58
CA TYR A 2 -19.28 1.09 -6.29
C TYR A 2 -18.45 0.72 -7.55
N GLU A 3 -18.90 -0.25 -8.33
CA GLU A 3 -18.21 -0.70 -9.55
C GLU A 3 -18.10 0.41 -10.60
N ASN A 4 -19.19 1.13 -10.84
CA ASN A 4 -19.17 2.29 -11.74
C ASN A 4 -18.25 3.41 -11.23
N GLY A 5 -18.13 3.57 -9.91
CA GLY A 5 -17.17 4.49 -9.32
C GLY A 5 -15.73 4.11 -9.62
N LEU A 6 -15.38 2.83 -9.47
CA LEU A 6 -14.06 2.30 -9.79
C LEU A 6 -13.72 2.47 -11.29
N GLU A 7 -14.68 2.20 -12.17
CA GLU A 7 -14.49 2.34 -13.64
C GLU A 7 -14.25 3.81 -14.02
N ARG A 8 -15.00 4.75 -13.43
CA ARG A 8 -14.76 6.18 -13.64
C ARG A 8 -13.40 6.62 -13.13
N TYR A 9 -12.94 6.05 -12.01
CA TYR A 9 -11.63 6.35 -11.44
C TYR A 9 -10.47 5.89 -12.33
N GLU A 10 -10.68 4.88 -13.18
CA GLU A 10 -9.68 4.45 -14.17
C GLU A 10 -9.32 5.51 -15.22
N LYS A 11 -10.16 6.52 -15.39
CA LYS A 11 -9.93 7.65 -16.31
C LYS A 11 -8.99 8.74 -15.73
N ARG A 12 -8.47 8.54 -14.50
CA ARG A 12 -7.50 9.47 -13.89
C ARG A 12 -6.21 9.54 -14.70
N ASP A 13 -5.47 10.66 -14.57
CA ASP A 13 -4.13 10.78 -15.14
C ASP A 13 -3.16 9.80 -14.46
N LYS A 14 -2.60 8.90 -15.24
CA LYS A 14 -1.62 7.89 -14.82
C LYS A 14 -0.22 8.16 -15.38
N ASP A 15 -0.09 9.04 -16.37
CA ASP A 15 1.15 9.29 -17.12
C ASP A 15 2.27 9.84 -16.25
N THR A 16 1.90 10.65 -15.27
CA THR A 16 2.85 11.21 -14.30
C THR A 16 3.65 10.14 -13.56
N TYR A 17 3.04 8.98 -13.28
CA TYR A 17 3.68 7.89 -12.52
C TYR A 17 4.48 6.92 -13.40
N LEU A 18 4.17 6.85 -14.70
CA LEU A 18 4.86 5.93 -15.63
C LEU A 18 6.35 6.19 -15.75
N ASN A 19 6.76 7.45 -15.68
CA ASN A 19 8.16 7.84 -15.82
C ASN A 19 9.00 7.50 -14.59
N ALA A 20 8.37 7.45 -13.42
CA ALA A 20 9.07 7.24 -12.15
C ALA A 20 9.75 5.85 -12.06
N TYR A 21 9.16 4.83 -12.68
CA TYR A 21 9.60 3.44 -12.56
C TYR A 21 10.02 2.81 -13.89
N GLY A 22 10.01 3.54 -15.01
CA GLY A 22 10.39 3.00 -16.33
C GLY A 22 9.31 2.13 -17.00
N GLY A 23 8.05 2.24 -16.60
CA GLY A 23 6.97 1.35 -17.03
C GLY A 23 6.39 1.57 -18.43
N ARG A 24 6.82 2.59 -19.18
CA ARG A 24 6.21 2.94 -20.48
C ARG A 24 6.26 1.82 -21.53
N ALA A 25 7.33 1.03 -21.54
CA ALA A 25 7.50 -0.06 -22.52
C ALA A 25 6.62 -1.28 -22.22
N VAL A 26 6.01 -1.37 -21.03
CA VAL A 26 5.17 -2.51 -20.64
C VAL A 26 3.70 -2.18 -20.90
N PRO A 27 2.94 -3.02 -21.62
CA PRO A 27 1.52 -2.78 -21.90
C PRO A 27 0.69 -2.67 -20.61
N GLU A 28 -0.32 -1.79 -20.61
CA GLU A 28 -1.25 -1.70 -19.49
C GLU A 28 -2.23 -2.86 -19.47
N MET A 29 -2.42 -3.44 -18.30
CA MET A 29 -3.35 -4.51 -18.05
C MET A 29 -4.78 -3.97 -17.88
N ASN A 30 -5.74 -4.64 -18.48
CA ASN A 30 -7.16 -4.38 -18.27
C ASN A 30 -7.93 -5.67 -17.96
N LYS A 31 -9.21 -5.58 -17.69
CA LYS A 31 -10.04 -6.74 -17.31
C LYS A 31 -10.06 -7.86 -18.38
N SER A 32 -9.92 -7.54 -19.67
CA SER A 32 -9.91 -8.54 -20.73
C SER A 32 -8.61 -9.37 -20.78
N HIS A 33 -7.56 -8.90 -20.13
CA HIS A 33 -6.29 -9.62 -20.01
C HIS A 33 -6.23 -10.57 -18.81
N LEU A 34 -7.28 -10.60 -17.97
CA LEU A 34 -7.33 -11.47 -16.81
C LEU A 34 -7.54 -12.92 -17.22
N ILE A 35 -6.54 -13.76 -16.98
CA ILE A 35 -6.57 -15.21 -17.24
C ILE A 35 -6.19 -15.90 -15.95
N GLU A 36 -7.07 -16.77 -15.47
CA GLU A 36 -6.81 -17.57 -14.26
C GLU A 36 -5.65 -18.54 -14.49
N ASN A 37 -4.79 -18.67 -13.49
CA ASN A 37 -3.61 -19.55 -13.53
C ASN A 37 -2.63 -19.26 -14.70
N SER A 38 -2.57 -18.01 -15.16
CA SER A 38 -1.76 -17.63 -16.33
C SER A 38 -0.26 -17.72 -16.11
N ASN A 39 0.20 -17.67 -14.86
CA ASN A 39 1.60 -17.64 -14.43
C ASN A 39 2.44 -16.50 -15.07
N GLN A 40 1.77 -15.51 -15.68
CA GLN A 40 2.44 -14.39 -16.30
C GLN A 40 2.97 -13.41 -15.26
N LYS A 41 4.12 -12.82 -15.56
CA LYS A 41 4.72 -11.77 -14.72
C LYS A 41 4.05 -10.43 -15.00
N ILE A 42 3.56 -9.80 -13.96
CA ILE A 42 3.01 -8.46 -14.00
C ILE A 42 3.69 -7.55 -12.98
N VAL A 43 3.77 -6.28 -13.30
CA VAL A 43 4.26 -5.27 -12.37
C VAL A 43 3.14 -4.31 -11.99
N VAL A 44 2.99 -4.10 -10.70
CA VAL A 44 2.09 -3.09 -10.13
C VAL A 44 2.92 -1.85 -9.81
N LEU A 45 2.52 -0.71 -10.36
CA LEU A 45 3.18 0.57 -10.16
C LEU A 45 2.52 1.32 -9.01
N ARG A 46 3.35 1.92 -8.21
CA ARG A 46 2.90 2.85 -7.19
C ARG A 46 2.27 4.09 -7.81
N GLU A 47 1.29 4.63 -7.09
CA GLU A 47 0.70 5.95 -7.29
C GLU A 47 0.55 6.66 -5.94
N GLN A 48 0.49 8.00 -5.98
CA GLN A 48 0.16 8.87 -4.85
C GLN A 48 1.05 8.69 -3.60
N GLY A 49 0.45 8.69 -2.40
CA GLY A 49 1.14 8.73 -1.12
C GLY A 49 1.33 7.36 -0.45
N PHE A 50 2.15 7.32 0.60
CA PHE A 50 2.41 6.09 1.38
C PHE A 50 1.15 5.51 2.03
N GLY A 51 0.17 6.36 2.37
CA GLY A 51 -1.12 5.90 2.89
C GLY A 51 -1.89 5.07 1.87
N ASP A 52 -1.83 5.47 0.60
CA ASP A 52 -2.46 4.74 -0.49
C ASP A 52 -1.75 3.41 -0.73
N ASP A 53 -0.40 3.38 -0.66
CA ASP A 53 0.39 2.16 -0.75
C ASP A 53 -0.05 1.14 0.31
N VAL A 54 -0.20 1.57 1.55
CA VAL A 54 -0.65 0.71 2.66
C VAL A 54 -2.08 0.24 2.46
N MET A 55 -2.99 1.15 2.10
CA MET A 55 -4.41 0.86 1.97
C MET A 55 -4.71 -0.08 0.81
N TYR A 56 -4.08 0.12 -0.35
CA TYR A 56 -4.39 -0.62 -1.57
C TYR A 56 -3.51 -1.86 -1.79
N SER A 57 -2.39 -2.02 -1.08
CA SER A 57 -1.54 -3.22 -1.17
C SER A 57 -2.28 -4.53 -0.88
N ARG A 58 -3.38 -4.49 -0.11
CA ARG A 58 -4.25 -5.65 0.12
C ARG A 58 -4.84 -6.26 -1.16
N TYR A 59 -4.88 -5.53 -2.27
CA TYR A 59 -5.35 -6.03 -3.55
C TYR A 59 -4.27 -6.75 -4.38
N LEU A 60 -3.00 -6.71 -3.95
CA LEU A 60 -1.92 -7.48 -4.57
C LEU A 60 -2.13 -8.98 -4.41
N LYS A 61 -2.57 -9.41 -3.22
CA LYS A 61 -2.81 -10.83 -2.92
C LYS A 61 -3.89 -11.47 -3.82
N PRO A 62 -5.10 -10.89 -4.00
CA PRO A 62 -6.10 -11.42 -4.93
C PRO A 62 -5.56 -11.64 -6.35
N LEU A 63 -4.73 -10.74 -6.85
CA LEU A 63 -4.15 -10.87 -8.18
C LEU A 63 -3.14 -12.01 -8.25
N LYS A 64 -2.32 -12.17 -7.21
CA LYS A 64 -1.41 -13.31 -7.06
C LYS A 64 -2.17 -14.62 -6.94
N ASP A 65 -3.17 -14.69 -6.07
CA ASP A 65 -3.98 -15.90 -5.86
C ASP A 65 -4.75 -16.31 -7.13
N PHE A 66 -5.02 -15.38 -8.03
CA PHE A 66 -5.62 -15.63 -9.34
C PHE A 66 -4.64 -16.26 -10.33
N GLY A 67 -3.34 -16.29 -10.02
CA GLY A 67 -2.32 -17.02 -10.76
C GLY A 67 -1.27 -16.16 -11.45
N TYR A 68 -1.13 -14.88 -11.09
CA TYR A 68 -0.05 -14.03 -11.61
C TYR A 68 1.18 -14.04 -10.71
N GLN A 69 2.36 -13.93 -11.32
CA GLN A 69 3.57 -13.56 -10.61
C GLN A 69 3.61 -12.02 -10.46
N VAL A 70 3.33 -11.54 -9.26
CA VAL A 70 3.15 -10.11 -8.99
C VAL A 70 4.42 -9.51 -8.43
N SER A 71 4.91 -8.45 -9.08
CA SER A 71 5.96 -7.58 -8.53
C SER A 71 5.36 -6.19 -8.26
N TYR A 72 5.73 -5.59 -7.14
CA TYR A 72 5.28 -4.25 -6.78
C TYR A 72 6.43 -3.25 -6.82
N ALA A 73 6.32 -2.24 -7.67
CA ALA A 73 7.32 -1.18 -7.81
C ALA A 73 6.99 -0.01 -6.89
N CYS A 74 7.78 0.17 -5.83
CA CYS A 74 7.61 1.21 -4.84
C CYS A 74 8.96 1.73 -4.29
N PRO A 75 8.97 2.85 -3.55
CA PRO A 75 10.18 3.35 -2.91
C PRO A 75 10.78 2.34 -1.94
N PRO A 76 12.13 2.36 -1.77
CA PRO A 76 12.83 1.41 -0.91
C PRO A 76 12.34 1.40 0.54
N GLU A 77 11.88 2.56 1.04
CA GLU A 77 11.38 2.73 2.41
C GLU A 77 10.17 1.83 2.70
N LEU A 78 9.33 1.62 1.70
CA LEU A 78 8.16 0.74 1.85
C LEU A 78 8.53 -0.75 1.81
N LYS A 79 9.66 -1.12 1.22
CA LYS A 79 10.09 -2.50 1.17
C LYS A 79 10.23 -3.13 2.55
N GLU A 80 10.84 -2.42 3.49
CA GLU A 80 10.98 -2.89 4.87
C GLU A 80 9.63 -2.93 5.59
N PHE A 81 8.77 -1.96 5.31
CA PHE A 81 7.42 -1.94 5.88
C PHE A 81 6.57 -3.12 5.41
N PHE A 82 6.63 -3.47 4.12
CA PHE A 82 5.85 -4.59 3.58
C PHE A 82 6.29 -5.97 4.09
N LYS A 83 7.51 -6.11 4.60
CA LYS A 83 7.95 -7.34 5.29
C LYS A 83 7.13 -7.65 6.56
N LEU A 84 6.41 -6.67 7.10
CA LEU A 84 5.52 -6.87 8.25
C LEU A 84 4.22 -7.59 7.88
N PHE A 85 3.94 -7.79 6.60
CA PHE A 85 2.69 -8.38 6.12
C PHE A 85 2.95 -9.77 5.53
N PRO A 86 2.70 -10.86 6.28
CA PRO A 86 2.88 -12.23 5.79
C PRO A 86 2.13 -12.52 4.48
N ASP A 87 0.97 -11.90 4.29
CA ASP A 87 0.17 -12.05 3.07
C ASP A 87 0.88 -11.56 1.80
N LEU A 88 1.97 -10.80 1.94
CA LEU A 88 2.76 -10.23 0.82
C LEU A 88 4.14 -10.85 0.67
N ASP A 89 4.50 -11.91 1.43
CA ASP A 89 5.84 -12.51 1.41
C ASP A 89 6.29 -12.96 0.02
N ASP A 90 5.36 -13.43 -0.78
CA ASP A 90 5.64 -13.92 -2.14
C ASP A 90 5.50 -12.82 -3.21
N ILE A 91 5.31 -11.57 -2.81
CA ILE A 91 5.25 -10.43 -3.73
C ILE A 91 6.63 -9.78 -3.79
N GLU A 92 7.23 -9.82 -4.97
CA GLU A 92 8.51 -9.16 -5.18
C GLU A 92 8.35 -7.64 -5.09
N VAL A 93 9.07 -7.02 -4.16
CA VAL A 93 9.10 -5.55 -4.03
C VAL A 93 10.36 -5.02 -4.70
N THR A 94 10.18 -4.18 -5.72
CA THR A 94 11.27 -3.60 -6.52
C THR A 94 11.18 -2.07 -6.55
N ASN A 95 12.31 -1.40 -6.79
CA ASN A 95 12.35 0.05 -6.99
C ASN A 95 12.51 0.45 -8.46
N ARG A 96 12.71 -0.51 -9.36
CA ARG A 96 12.82 -0.32 -10.80
C ARG A 96 12.22 -1.51 -11.54
N ILE A 97 11.71 -1.24 -12.74
CA ILE A 97 11.19 -2.28 -13.62
C ILE A 97 12.31 -2.74 -14.54
N PRO A 98 12.77 -4.01 -14.44
CA PRO A 98 13.69 -4.58 -15.41
C PRO A 98 13.04 -4.67 -16.79
N ASN A 99 13.77 -4.31 -17.84
CA ASN A 99 13.28 -4.40 -19.22
C ASN A 99 12.98 -5.84 -19.62
N GLY A 100 11.88 -6.03 -20.34
CA GLY A 100 11.55 -7.30 -21.01
C GLY A 100 11.06 -8.43 -20.09
N VAL A 101 10.89 -8.19 -18.80
CA VAL A 101 10.52 -9.23 -17.83
C VAL A 101 9.01 -9.35 -17.64
N PHE A 102 8.27 -8.24 -17.73
CA PHE A 102 6.85 -8.19 -17.42
C PHE A 102 5.97 -8.23 -18.68
N ARG A 103 4.92 -9.03 -18.62
CA ARG A 103 3.91 -9.11 -19.70
C ARG A 103 3.00 -7.89 -19.68
N TYR A 104 2.58 -7.46 -18.48
CA TYR A 104 1.71 -6.31 -18.27
C TYR A 104 2.17 -5.48 -17.07
N ARG A 105 1.79 -4.20 -17.09
CA ARG A 105 1.79 -3.32 -15.93
C ARG A 105 0.37 -2.95 -15.53
N THR A 106 0.19 -2.62 -14.29
CA THR A 106 -1.02 -1.98 -13.77
C THR A 106 -0.63 -1.00 -12.67
N PHE A 107 -1.60 -0.25 -12.18
CA PHE A 107 -1.36 0.69 -11.08
C PHE A 107 -2.00 0.20 -9.81
N LEU A 108 -1.41 0.56 -8.67
CA LEU A 108 -1.90 0.10 -7.36
C LEU A 108 -3.36 0.48 -7.13
N LEU A 109 -3.73 1.72 -7.49
CA LEU A 109 -5.10 2.21 -7.31
C LEU A 109 -6.08 1.70 -8.38
N SER A 110 -5.59 1.03 -9.42
CA SER A 110 -6.42 0.31 -10.40
C SER A 110 -6.78 -1.10 -9.94
N LEU A 111 -6.07 -1.64 -8.95
CA LEU A 111 -6.30 -3.01 -8.49
C LEU A 111 -7.72 -3.28 -7.99
N PRO A 112 -8.39 -2.38 -7.24
CA PRO A 112 -9.79 -2.60 -6.85
C PRO A 112 -10.71 -2.82 -8.04
N TRP A 113 -10.54 -2.04 -9.12
CA TRP A 113 -11.30 -2.20 -10.35
C TRP A 113 -10.92 -3.48 -11.10
N LEU A 114 -9.62 -3.73 -11.27
CA LEU A 114 -9.10 -4.87 -12.01
C LEU A 114 -9.51 -6.19 -11.34
N THR A 115 -9.41 -6.27 -10.02
CA THR A 115 -9.69 -7.49 -9.25
C THR A 115 -11.16 -7.63 -8.84
N TRP A 116 -12.05 -6.70 -9.19
CA TRP A 116 -13.44 -6.66 -8.73
C TRP A 116 -14.18 -7.98 -8.90
N ASN A 117 -14.09 -8.60 -10.08
CA ASN A 117 -14.71 -9.89 -10.35
C ASN A 117 -14.02 -11.04 -9.61
N ILE A 118 -12.70 -10.97 -9.43
CA ILE A 118 -11.92 -11.97 -8.69
C ILE A 118 -12.40 -12.02 -7.23
N VAL A 119 -12.61 -10.86 -6.62
CA VAL A 119 -13.09 -10.77 -5.23
C VAL A 119 -14.62 -10.80 -5.12
N LYS A 120 -15.33 -11.14 -6.22
CA LYS A 120 -16.80 -11.27 -6.27
C LYS A 120 -17.54 -10.03 -5.77
N GLY A 121 -17.08 -8.84 -6.18
CA GLY A 121 -17.67 -7.57 -5.81
C GLY A 121 -17.53 -7.18 -4.34
N LYS A 122 -16.59 -7.77 -3.62
CA LYS A 122 -16.36 -7.49 -2.20
C LYS A 122 -15.08 -6.67 -2.01
N ILE A 123 -15.11 -5.76 -1.04
CA ILE A 123 -13.89 -5.07 -0.62
C ILE A 123 -13.00 -6.08 0.13
N THR A 124 -11.73 -6.15 -0.25
CA THR A 124 -10.75 -7.02 0.42
C THR A 124 -10.54 -6.59 1.88
N LYS A 125 -10.31 -7.58 2.74
CA LYS A 125 -9.96 -7.30 4.14
C LYS A 125 -8.61 -6.59 4.23
N PRO A 126 -8.38 -5.76 5.25
CA PRO A 126 -7.06 -5.22 5.55
C PRO A 126 -6.03 -6.34 5.73
N LEU A 127 -4.80 -6.10 5.31
CA LEU A 127 -3.69 -7.01 5.58
C LEU A 127 -3.41 -7.08 7.08
N LYS A 128 -3.00 -8.24 7.54
CA LYS A 128 -2.60 -8.44 8.94
C LYS A 128 -1.13 -8.08 9.09
N ILE A 129 -0.81 -7.28 10.10
CA ILE A 129 0.57 -6.95 10.47
C ILE A 129 1.06 -7.99 11.47
N ASP A 130 2.20 -8.59 11.19
CA ASP A 130 2.93 -9.42 12.15
C ASP A 130 4.00 -8.58 12.86
N LEU A 131 3.71 -8.14 14.06
CA LEU A 131 4.61 -7.33 14.86
C LEU A 131 5.86 -8.09 15.33
N ASN A 132 5.88 -9.43 15.30
CA ASN A 132 7.07 -10.21 15.62
C ASN A 132 8.17 -10.05 14.57
N ARG A 133 7.82 -9.61 13.37
CA ARG A 133 8.76 -9.29 12.28
C ARG A 133 9.40 -7.90 12.42
N LEU A 134 8.94 -7.11 13.37
CA LEU A 134 9.46 -5.79 13.60
C LEU A 134 10.79 -5.87 14.35
N ASP A 135 11.86 -5.39 13.72
CA ASP A 135 13.15 -5.25 14.38
C ASP A 135 13.10 -4.06 15.36
N GLU A 136 12.84 -4.37 16.64
CA GLU A 136 12.74 -3.34 17.69
C GLU A 136 14.05 -2.51 17.84
N LYS A 137 15.20 -3.03 17.39
CA LYS A 137 16.48 -2.31 17.44
C LYS A 137 16.54 -1.17 16.42
N LYS A 138 15.75 -1.25 15.35
CA LYS A 138 15.64 -0.19 14.33
C LYS A 138 14.61 0.88 14.68
N LEU A 139 13.80 0.64 15.72
CA LEU A 139 12.82 1.62 16.18
C LEU A 139 13.45 2.56 17.20
N GLU A 140 13.73 3.79 16.79
CA GLU A 140 14.00 4.88 17.71
C GLU A 140 12.73 5.24 18.48
N ILE A 141 12.43 4.45 19.52
CA ILE A 141 11.28 4.73 20.39
C ILE A 141 11.66 5.89 21.32
N PRO A 142 10.99 7.05 21.23
CA PRO A 142 11.26 8.16 22.15
C PRO A 142 11.19 7.71 23.60
N ASN A 143 12.11 8.21 24.44
CA ASN A 143 12.20 7.82 25.86
C ASN A 143 10.90 8.04 26.64
N LYS A 144 10.07 9.01 26.23
CA LYS A 144 8.72 9.24 26.78
C LYS A 144 7.80 8.04 26.56
N LEU A 145 7.87 7.37 25.40
CA LEU A 145 7.05 6.19 25.09
C LEU A 145 7.55 4.92 25.80
N LYS A 146 8.87 4.80 26.08
CA LYS A 146 9.42 3.71 26.88
C LYS A 146 8.86 3.68 28.29
N LYS A 147 8.60 4.85 28.89
CA LYS A 147 7.95 4.97 30.21
C LYS A 147 6.50 4.51 30.22
N LEU A 148 5.79 4.59 29.08
CA LEU A 148 4.41 4.13 28.98
C LEU A 148 4.27 2.60 28.97
N LYS A 149 5.32 1.84 28.62
CA LYS A 149 5.30 0.36 28.67
C LYS A 149 4.96 -0.20 30.07
N LYS A 150 5.27 0.54 31.13
CA LYS A 150 5.05 0.12 32.53
C LYS A 150 3.64 0.40 33.08
N SER A 151 2.78 1.09 32.33
CA SER A 151 1.43 1.43 32.78
C SER A 151 0.43 0.31 32.42
N LYS A 152 -0.43 -0.09 33.38
CA LYS A 152 -1.53 -1.02 33.17
C LYS A 152 -2.76 -0.38 32.47
N LYS A 153 -2.76 0.94 32.27
CA LYS A 153 -3.86 1.66 31.60
C LYS A 153 -3.85 1.44 30.10
N LEU A 154 -5.02 1.48 29.47
CA LEU A 154 -5.16 1.47 28.02
C LEU A 154 -4.31 2.60 27.42
N LYS A 155 -3.54 2.28 26.39
CA LYS A 155 -2.66 3.21 25.70
C LYS A 155 -3.18 3.39 24.29
N ILE A 156 -3.55 4.61 23.95
CA ILE A 156 -3.99 4.98 22.59
C ILE A 156 -2.94 5.91 22.03
N GLY A 157 -2.31 5.50 20.94
CA GLY A 157 -1.39 6.34 20.17
C GLY A 157 -2.11 6.88 18.95
N LEU A 158 -2.05 8.20 18.76
CA LEU A 158 -2.49 8.85 17.53
C LEU A 158 -1.23 9.37 16.84
N ALA A 159 -1.00 8.92 15.61
CA ALA A 159 0.04 9.46 14.75
C ALA A 159 -0.60 10.27 13.63
N TRP A 160 -0.22 11.53 13.55
CA TRP A 160 -0.66 12.42 12.48
C TRP A 160 0.57 13.02 11.83
N SER A 161 0.89 12.62 10.61
CA SER A 161 1.95 13.22 9.81
C SER A 161 1.46 13.40 8.38
N HIS A 162 1.60 14.60 7.87
CA HIS A 162 1.33 14.92 6.49
C HIS A 162 2.57 15.55 5.87
N ARG A 163 3.11 14.93 4.84
CA ARG A 163 4.12 15.55 3.99
C ARG A 163 3.38 16.31 2.90
N ALA A 164 3.40 17.63 2.94
CA ALA A 164 2.92 18.46 1.84
C ALA A 164 3.80 18.19 0.61
N SER A 165 3.36 17.30 -0.26
CA SER A 165 3.93 17.16 -1.60
C SER A 165 3.19 18.12 -2.51
N HIS A 166 3.92 19.13 -2.98
CA HIS A 166 3.58 20.00 -4.09
C HIS A 166 2.39 20.97 -3.93
N LEU A 167 2.72 22.25 -3.96
CA LEU A 167 1.93 23.46 -4.24
C LEU A 167 1.31 24.24 -3.08
N PHE A 168 1.27 23.74 -1.86
CA PHE A 168 0.88 24.59 -0.73
C PHE A 168 1.93 24.50 0.39
N ASN A 169 2.54 25.63 0.73
CA ASN A 169 3.39 25.83 1.89
C ASN A 169 2.57 25.68 3.19
N PHE A 170 2.23 24.44 3.57
CA PHE A 170 1.78 24.18 4.92
C PHE A 170 3.00 23.95 5.81
N ARG A 171 3.18 24.83 6.78
CA ARG A 171 4.19 24.72 7.84
C ARG A 171 4.05 23.37 8.52
N HIS A 172 5.18 22.73 8.80
CA HIS A 172 5.23 21.51 9.63
C HIS A 172 4.44 21.73 10.92
N GLN A 173 3.29 21.09 11.04
CA GLN A 173 2.60 20.99 12.32
C GLN A 173 3.07 19.71 13.00
N THR A 174 4.01 19.88 13.92
CA THR A 174 4.36 18.83 14.86
C THR A 174 3.23 18.71 15.88
N VAL A 175 2.49 17.61 15.85
CA VAL A 175 1.46 17.38 16.86
C VAL A 175 2.13 16.90 18.13
N HIS A 176 2.01 17.68 19.20
CA HIS A 176 2.42 17.27 20.52
C HIS A 176 1.45 16.21 21.06
N PHE A 177 1.98 15.09 21.54
CA PHE A 177 1.19 14.11 22.25
C PHE A 177 0.70 14.70 23.57
N ALA A 178 -0.57 15.01 23.66
CA ALA A 178 -1.23 15.23 24.94
C ALA A 178 -1.86 13.91 25.41
N PRO A 179 -1.73 13.53 26.68
CA PRO A 179 -2.46 12.40 27.21
C PRO A 179 -3.96 12.75 27.23
N ILE A 180 -4.74 12.04 26.45
CA ILE A 180 -6.21 12.14 26.53
C ILE A 180 -6.58 11.49 27.88
N GLN A 181 -6.87 12.29 28.88
CA GLN A 181 -7.63 11.83 30.04
C GLN A 181 -9.07 11.63 29.56
N ALA A 182 -9.42 10.39 29.24
CA ALA A 182 -10.80 10.04 28.98
C ALA A 182 -11.55 10.15 30.31
N ALA A 183 -12.29 11.22 30.48
CA ALA A 183 -13.44 11.24 31.37
C ALA A 183 -14.54 10.43 30.69
N CYS A 184 -14.62 9.14 31.00
CA CYS A 184 -15.83 8.35 30.77
C CYS A 184 -16.52 8.28 32.15
N PRO A 185 -17.68 8.92 32.36
CA PRO A 185 -18.52 8.57 33.50
C PRO A 185 -19.13 7.19 33.24
N LEU A 186 -19.12 6.38 34.29
CA LEU A 186 -19.87 5.12 34.37
C LEU A 186 -21.37 5.37 34.24
#